data_b55db0866891b659a096231cdc5a8cd8
#
_entry.id   b55db0866891b659a096231cdc5a8cd8
#
_cell.length_a   1.000
_cell.length_b   1.000
_cell.length_c   1.000
_cell.angle_alpha   90.00
_cell.angle_beta   90.00
_cell.angle_gamma   90.00
#
_symmetry.space_group_name_H-M   'P 1'
#
loop_
_entity.id
_entity.type
_entity.pdbx_description
1 polymer ?
#
loop_
_entity_poly.entity_id
_entity_poly.type
_entity_poly.pdbx_seq_one_letter_code
_entity_poly.pdbx_strand_id
1 'polypeptide(L)'
;MTQPFPLIEISGTPYERGCQYGEQAKARIHASVAIYGDQLDALHITQAQREDLINSFSAIIRDFDADYLDEMRGIAAASGVPLEAIVMINARTEVIAQARNMQRCGTPHDDAIKDGCTGAVILPERSHHGKLIHGQNWDWRAECAESSVLVKIKREQGPDVLTFVEAGGLGRSGMNSAGIAITANYLRCERDYQQLGVPLSLIRRKALEQQHMALAMKVVATTPKSCSNNMILSTKEGFAIDFECAPDESFTLYPQNGLLV
;
A
#
# COMPACT_ATOMS: atom_id res chain seq x y z
N MET A 1 18.25 -6.61 20.79
CA MET A 1 18.38 -5.61 19.71
C MET A 1 17.48 -6.08 18.58
N THR A 2 16.52 -5.26 18.17
CA THR A 2 15.68 -5.54 16.99
C THR A 2 16.58 -5.52 15.76
N GLN A 3 16.52 -6.56 14.95
CA GLN A 3 17.23 -6.57 13.66
C GLN A 3 16.60 -5.52 12.73
N PRO A 4 17.41 -4.79 11.95
CA PRO A 4 16.88 -3.86 10.97
C PRO A 4 16.08 -4.62 9.89
N PHE A 5 15.06 -3.97 9.32
CA PHE A 5 14.34 -4.54 8.19
C PHE A 5 15.30 -4.73 7.00
N PRO A 6 15.25 -5.89 6.32
CA PRO A 6 16.11 -6.13 5.17
C PRO A 6 15.79 -5.17 4.03
N LEU A 7 16.84 -4.70 3.36
CA LEU A 7 16.75 -3.91 2.14
C LEU A 7 16.85 -4.85 0.93
N ILE A 8 15.82 -4.82 0.11
CA ILE A 8 15.72 -5.55 -1.15
C ILE A 8 15.96 -4.55 -2.29
N GLU A 9 16.98 -4.77 -3.11
CA GLU A 9 17.26 -3.92 -4.28
C GLU A 9 16.86 -4.65 -5.57
N ILE A 10 16.05 -4.00 -6.40
CA ILE A 10 15.50 -4.57 -7.64
C ILE A 10 15.59 -3.58 -8.80
N SER A 11 15.76 -4.10 -10.02
CA SER A 11 15.89 -3.31 -11.25
C SER A 11 15.48 -4.09 -12.50
N GLY A 12 15.37 -3.42 -13.64
CA GLY A 12 14.99 -4.02 -14.93
C GLY A 12 13.49 -3.95 -15.20
N THR A 13 13.01 -4.85 -16.07
CA THR A 13 11.60 -4.97 -16.44
C THR A 13 10.73 -5.33 -15.23
N PRO A 14 9.41 -5.11 -15.27
CA PRO A 14 8.51 -5.48 -14.17
C PRO A 14 8.66 -6.94 -13.72
N TYR A 15 8.69 -7.87 -14.65
CA TYR A 15 8.86 -9.30 -14.33
C TYR A 15 10.21 -9.62 -13.69
N GLU A 16 11.31 -9.05 -14.22
CA GLU A 16 12.66 -9.23 -13.66
C GLU A 16 12.78 -8.66 -12.24
N ARG A 17 12.19 -7.48 -12.00
CA ARG A 17 12.11 -6.91 -10.64
C ARG A 17 11.36 -7.83 -9.70
N GLY A 18 10.24 -8.37 -10.18
CA GLY A 18 9.46 -9.35 -9.42
C GLY A 18 10.27 -10.60 -9.07
N CYS A 19 11.03 -11.16 -10.01
CA CYS A 19 11.89 -12.32 -9.76
C CYS A 19 12.98 -12.01 -8.72
N GLN A 20 13.67 -10.87 -8.85
CA GLN A 20 14.70 -10.45 -7.89
C GLN A 20 14.11 -10.26 -6.48
N TYR A 21 12.90 -9.69 -6.39
CA TYR A 21 12.19 -9.51 -5.12
C TYR A 21 11.79 -10.87 -4.53
N GLY A 22 11.20 -11.73 -5.34
CA GLY A 22 10.76 -13.07 -4.92
C GLY A 22 11.91 -13.93 -4.37
N GLU A 23 13.09 -13.87 -4.98
CA GLU A 23 14.29 -14.57 -4.52
C GLU A 23 14.81 -14.00 -3.20
N GLN A 24 15.03 -12.68 -3.14
CA GLN A 24 15.66 -12.01 -1.98
C GLN A 24 14.77 -12.05 -0.73
N ALA A 25 13.43 -12.00 -0.89
CA ALA A 25 12.48 -11.93 0.22
C ALA A 25 11.67 -13.22 0.41
N LYS A 26 12.04 -14.33 -0.21
CA LYS A 26 11.27 -15.58 -0.25
C LYS A 26 10.65 -15.98 1.08
N ALA A 27 11.46 -16.11 2.12
CA ALA A 27 10.97 -16.52 3.45
C ALA A 27 9.93 -15.55 4.03
N ARG A 28 10.14 -14.24 3.83
CA ARG A 28 9.22 -13.19 4.32
C ARG A 28 7.94 -13.14 3.51
N ILE A 29 7.99 -13.44 2.20
CA ILE A 29 6.80 -13.59 1.35
C ILE A 29 5.94 -14.75 1.83
N HIS A 30 6.56 -15.90 2.12
CA HIS A 30 5.84 -17.03 2.70
C HIS A 30 5.19 -16.68 4.05
N ALA A 31 5.88 -15.92 4.90
CA ALA A 31 5.30 -15.44 6.15
C ALA A 31 4.08 -14.52 5.91
N SER A 32 4.17 -13.55 4.98
CA SER A 32 3.04 -12.70 4.61
C SER A 32 1.85 -13.51 4.09
N VAL A 33 2.11 -14.49 3.21
CA VAL A 33 1.08 -15.38 2.65
C VAL A 33 0.38 -16.16 3.76
N ALA A 34 1.13 -16.70 4.72
CA ALA A 34 0.56 -17.43 5.85
C ALA A 34 -0.31 -16.52 6.74
N ILE A 35 0.21 -15.35 7.14
CA ILE A 35 -0.51 -14.37 7.99
C ILE A 35 -1.87 -14.00 7.39
N TYR A 36 -1.92 -13.69 6.09
CA TYR A 36 -3.16 -13.26 5.43
C TYR A 36 -4.03 -14.43 4.97
N GLY A 37 -3.43 -15.59 4.68
CA GLY A 37 -4.14 -16.86 4.45
C GLY A 37 -4.96 -17.26 5.67
N ASP A 38 -4.32 -17.31 6.83
CA ASP A 38 -4.97 -17.64 8.12
C ASP A 38 -6.09 -16.65 8.44
N GLN A 39 -5.89 -15.36 8.13
CA GLN A 39 -6.94 -14.36 8.36
C GLN A 39 -8.16 -14.56 7.44
N LEU A 40 -7.96 -14.97 6.19
CA LEU A 40 -9.06 -15.29 5.28
C LEU A 40 -9.76 -16.59 5.67
N ASP A 41 -8.99 -17.60 6.12
CA ASP A 41 -9.55 -18.88 6.59
C ASP A 41 -10.45 -18.67 7.81
N ALA A 42 -10.05 -17.79 8.74
CA ALA A 42 -10.86 -17.41 9.90
C ALA A 42 -12.18 -16.72 9.52
N LEU A 43 -12.31 -16.21 8.31
CA LEU A 43 -13.55 -15.62 7.80
C LEU A 43 -14.50 -16.65 7.20
N HIS A 44 -14.14 -17.92 7.10
CA HIS A 44 -14.99 -19.02 6.62
C HIS A 44 -15.72 -18.77 5.29
N ILE A 45 -15.13 -17.94 4.40
CA ILE A 45 -15.63 -17.79 3.03
C ILE A 45 -15.31 -19.04 2.22
N THR A 46 -16.16 -19.38 1.26
CA THR A 46 -15.91 -20.53 0.38
C THR A 46 -14.71 -20.28 -0.52
N GLN A 47 -14.10 -21.37 -1.01
CA GLN A 47 -12.99 -21.27 -1.96
C GLN A 47 -13.40 -20.49 -3.23
N ALA A 48 -14.61 -20.73 -3.75
CA ALA A 48 -15.14 -20.00 -4.90
C ALA A 48 -15.25 -18.49 -4.64
N GLN A 49 -15.75 -18.08 -3.47
CA GLN A 49 -15.81 -16.66 -3.09
C GLN A 49 -14.43 -16.02 -3.00
N ARG A 50 -13.43 -16.76 -2.46
CA ARG A 50 -12.04 -16.31 -2.40
C ARG A 50 -11.48 -16.10 -3.81
N GLU A 51 -11.66 -17.08 -4.70
CA GLU A 51 -11.19 -17.01 -6.08
C GLU A 51 -11.84 -15.86 -6.84
N ASP A 52 -13.15 -15.66 -6.73
CA ASP A 52 -13.88 -14.57 -7.35
C ASP A 52 -13.38 -13.19 -6.91
N LEU A 53 -13.11 -13.01 -5.60
CA LEU A 53 -12.54 -11.77 -5.08
C LEU A 53 -11.14 -11.50 -5.65
N ILE A 54 -10.26 -12.49 -5.61
CA ILE A 54 -8.88 -12.36 -6.08
C ILE A 54 -8.84 -12.11 -7.60
N ASN A 55 -9.69 -12.81 -8.36
CA ASN A 55 -9.82 -12.61 -9.80
C ASN A 55 -10.33 -11.21 -10.15
N SER A 56 -11.29 -10.69 -9.39
CA SER A 56 -11.80 -9.32 -9.55
C SER A 56 -10.69 -8.29 -9.34
N PHE A 57 -9.89 -8.43 -8.29
CA PHE A 57 -8.75 -7.53 -8.07
C PHE A 57 -7.63 -7.74 -9.08
N SER A 58 -7.38 -8.96 -9.54
CA SER A 58 -6.40 -9.21 -10.62
C SER A 58 -6.78 -8.46 -11.91
N ALA A 59 -8.06 -8.44 -12.27
CA ALA A 59 -8.56 -7.70 -13.42
C ALA A 59 -8.40 -6.18 -13.23
N ILE A 60 -8.80 -5.64 -12.07
CA ILE A 60 -8.66 -4.22 -11.74
C ILE A 60 -7.18 -3.79 -11.77
N ILE A 61 -6.28 -4.60 -11.21
CA ILE A 61 -4.83 -4.32 -11.21
C ILE A 61 -4.29 -4.28 -12.63
N ARG A 62 -4.63 -5.27 -13.46
CA ARG A 62 -4.21 -5.31 -14.87
C ARG A 62 -4.68 -4.08 -15.65
N ASP A 63 -5.94 -3.67 -15.44
CA ASP A 63 -6.55 -2.56 -16.17
C ASP A 63 -6.01 -1.20 -15.66
N PHE A 64 -5.58 -1.12 -14.39
CA PHE A 64 -4.92 0.05 -13.82
C PHE A 64 -3.47 0.19 -14.29
N ASP A 65 -2.70 -0.90 -14.21
CA ASP A 65 -1.31 -0.97 -14.68
C ASP A 65 -0.88 -2.43 -14.84
N ALA A 66 -0.74 -2.89 -16.09
CA ALA A 66 -0.35 -4.26 -16.39
C ALA A 66 1.04 -4.63 -15.86
N ASP A 67 1.95 -3.65 -15.76
CA ASP A 67 3.30 -3.83 -15.24
C ASP A 67 3.30 -4.32 -13.77
N TYR A 68 2.30 -3.90 -12.98
CA TYR A 68 2.17 -4.39 -11.61
C TYR A 68 1.83 -5.86 -11.55
N LEU A 69 0.95 -6.32 -12.44
CA LEU A 69 0.62 -7.75 -12.49
C LEU A 69 1.81 -8.59 -12.98
N ASP A 70 2.63 -8.06 -13.89
CA ASP A 70 3.85 -8.72 -14.34
C ASP A 70 4.92 -8.77 -13.23
N GLU A 71 5.09 -7.69 -12.45
CA GLU A 71 5.96 -7.69 -11.27
C GLU A 71 5.48 -8.72 -10.24
N MET A 72 4.15 -8.82 -9.98
CA MET A 72 3.57 -9.87 -9.12
C MET A 72 3.79 -11.28 -9.65
N ARG A 73 3.72 -11.52 -10.96
CA ARG A 73 4.04 -12.82 -11.59
C ARG A 73 5.49 -13.21 -11.34
N GLY A 74 6.41 -12.26 -11.48
CA GLY A 74 7.84 -12.48 -11.17
C GLY A 74 8.05 -12.85 -9.70
N ILE A 75 7.39 -12.15 -8.77
CA ILE A 75 7.43 -12.45 -7.33
C ILE A 75 6.92 -13.86 -7.08
N ALA A 76 5.77 -14.21 -7.61
CA ALA A 76 5.15 -15.53 -7.45
C ALA A 76 6.07 -16.65 -7.97
N ALA A 77 6.59 -16.50 -9.18
CA ALA A 77 7.47 -17.48 -9.82
C ALA A 77 8.75 -17.74 -9.01
N ALA A 78 9.43 -16.69 -8.56
CA ALA A 78 10.71 -16.81 -7.86
C ALA A 78 10.53 -17.23 -6.38
N SER A 79 9.49 -16.77 -5.71
CA SER A 79 9.22 -17.19 -4.34
C SER A 79 8.59 -18.57 -4.22
N GLY A 80 7.96 -19.08 -5.29
CA GLY A 80 7.28 -20.37 -5.31
C GLY A 80 5.91 -20.36 -4.64
N VAL A 81 5.26 -19.20 -4.58
CA VAL A 81 3.87 -19.06 -4.12
C VAL A 81 2.93 -18.83 -5.30
N PRO A 82 1.63 -19.15 -5.20
CA PRO A 82 0.66 -18.84 -6.25
C PRO A 82 0.54 -17.33 -6.52
N LEU A 83 0.27 -16.93 -7.77
CA LEU A 83 0.03 -15.52 -8.14
C LEU A 83 -1.11 -14.92 -7.30
N GLU A 84 -2.16 -15.68 -7.08
CA GLU A 84 -3.33 -15.31 -6.29
C GLU A 84 -2.96 -14.87 -4.87
N ALA A 85 -1.95 -15.50 -4.27
CA ALA A 85 -1.46 -15.12 -2.95
C ALA A 85 -0.74 -13.75 -2.99
N ILE A 86 0.00 -13.44 -4.05
CA ILE A 86 0.64 -12.12 -4.23
C ILE A 86 -0.40 -11.04 -4.53
N VAL A 87 -1.39 -11.32 -5.37
CA VAL A 87 -2.52 -10.41 -5.60
C VAL A 87 -3.25 -10.12 -4.29
N MET A 88 -3.53 -11.16 -3.50
CA MET A 88 -4.17 -11.03 -2.20
C MET A 88 -3.37 -10.12 -1.25
N ILE A 89 -2.04 -10.26 -1.15
CA ILE A 89 -1.20 -9.37 -0.32
C ILE A 89 -1.34 -7.91 -0.76
N ASN A 90 -1.38 -7.65 -2.07
CA ASN A 90 -1.47 -6.31 -2.63
C ASN A 90 -2.87 -5.68 -2.49
N ALA A 91 -3.91 -6.49 -2.43
CA ALA A 91 -5.31 -6.08 -2.23
C ALA A 91 -5.86 -6.49 -0.86
N ARG A 92 -4.99 -6.80 0.13
CA ARG A 92 -5.39 -7.42 1.38
C ARG A 92 -6.44 -6.65 2.18
N THR A 93 -6.35 -5.34 2.18
CA THR A 93 -7.31 -4.47 2.89
C THR A 93 -8.70 -4.65 2.32
N GLU A 94 -8.79 -4.60 1.01
CA GLU A 94 -10.03 -4.70 0.25
C GLU A 94 -10.60 -6.13 0.29
N VAL A 95 -9.76 -7.14 0.04
CA VAL A 95 -10.16 -8.56 0.04
C VAL A 95 -10.70 -8.98 1.40
N ILE A 96 -10.00 -8.67 2.49
CA ILE A 96 -10.42 -9.04 3.84
C ILE A 96 -11.71 -8.33 4.23
N ALA A 97 -11.86 -7.05 3.87
CA ALA A 97 -13.07 -6.31 4.18
C ALA A 97 -14.28 -6.84 3.39
N GLN A 98 -14.11 -7.12 2.09
CA GLN A 98 -15.17 -7.73 1.28
C GLN A 98 -15.54 -9.12 1.81
N ALA A 99 -14.56 -9.94 2.18
CA ALA A 99 -14.81 -11.24 2.78
C ALA A 99 -15.62 -11.13 4.09
N ARG A 100 -15.32 -10.15 4.93
CA ARG A 100 -16.11 -9.85 6.13
C ARG A 100 -17.54 -9.43 5.79
N ASN A 101 -17.73 -8.59 4.78
CA ASN A 101 -19.05 -8.16 4.34
C ASN A 101 -19.91 -9.30 3.82
N MET A 102 -19.31 -10.29 3.13
CA MET A 102 -20.02 -11.49 2.66
C MET A 102 -20.58 -12.35 3.79
N GLN A 103 -19.93 -12.34 4.96
CA GLN A 103 -20.39 -13.08 6.14
C GLN A 103 -21.49 -12.37 6.91
N ARG A 104 -21.58 -11.04 6.76
CA ARG A 104 -22.52 -10.21 7.51
C ARG A 104 -23.89 -10.20 6.86
N CYS A 105 -24.76 -11.09 7.32
CA CYS A 105 -26.18 -10.99 7.08
C CYS A 105 -26.75 -9.83 7.94
N GLY A 106 -26.59 -8.57 7.53
CA GLY A 106 -27.46 -7.47 7.96
C GLY A 106 -27.22 -6.78 9.31
N THR A 107 -26.13 -7.02 10.04
CA THR A 107 -25.82 -6.27 11.26
C THR A 107 -24.54 -5.46 11.13
N PRO A 108 -24.60 -4.11 11.31
CA PRO A 108 -23.40 -3.30 11.46
C PRO A 108 -22.71 -3.73 12.77
N HIS A 109 -21.58 -4.37 12.71
CA HIS A 109 -20.82 -4.64 13.92
C HIS A 109 -19.58 -3.75 13.95
N ASP A 110 -19.41 -3.12 15.09
CA ASP A 110 -18.30 -2.26 15.45
C ASP A 110 -17.11 -3.12 15.91
N ASP A 111 -16.67 -4.05 15.05
CA ASP A 111 -15.32 -4.60 15.17
C ASP A 111 -14.38 -3.52 14.67
N ALA A 112 -14.14 -2.54 15.52
CA ALA A 112 -13.07 -1.60 15.35
C ALA A 112 -11.80 -2.42 15.10
N ILE A 113 -11.38 -2.48 13.84
CA ILE A 113 -9.98 -2.75 13.55
C ILE A 113 -9.27 -1.69 14.40
N LYS A 114 -8.60 -2.13 15.45
CA LYS A 114 -7.74 -1.25 16.27
C LYS A 114 -6.48 -0.94 15.47
N ASP A 115 -6.68 -0.35 14.29
CA ASP A 115 -5.63 0.20 13.46
C ASP A 115 -5.40 1.63 13.91
N GLY A 116 -4.35 1.83 14.68
CA GLY A 116 -3.87 3.15 15.00
C GLY A 116 -2.66 3.44 14.12
N CYS A 117 -2.77 4.40 13.23
CA CYS A 117 -1.63 4.94 12.51
C CYS A 117 -1.59 6.44 12.77
N THR A 118 -0.39 6.99 12.87
CA THR A 118 -0.21 8.45 12.97
C THR A 118 0.82 8.88 11.94
N GLY A 119 0.38 9.66 10.95
CA GLY A 119 1.26 10.31 9.98
C GLY A 119 1.50 11.76 10.40
N ALA A 120 2.73 12.25 10.21
CA ALA A 120 3.05 13.64 10.50
C ALA A 120 4.06 14.21 9.52
N VAL A 121 3.86 15.49 9.15
CA VAL A 121 4.83 16.28 8.40
C VAL A 121 5.17 17.54 9.16
N ILE A 122 6.47 17.80 9.29
CA ILE A 122 7.01 19.03 9.85
C ILE A 122 7.67 19.79 8.69
N LEU A 123 7.15 20.98 8.38
CA LEU A 123 7.69 21.81 7.31
C LEU A 123 9.05 22.42 7.70
N PRO A 124 9.85 22.86 6.72
CA PRO A 124 11.21 23.36 6.94
C PRO A 124 11.32 24.46 7.99
N GLU A 125 10.35 25.37 8.05
CA GLU A 125 10.33 26.50 9.01
C GLU A 125 10.14 26.07 10.48
N ARG A 126 9.71 24.85 10.73
CA ARG A 126 9.53 24.25 12.08
C ARG A 126 10.58 23.22 12.42
N SER A 127 11.36 22.81 11.45
CA SER A 127 12.41 21.80 11.61
C SER A 127 13.74 22.45 12.03
N HIS A 128 14.44 21.83 12.98
CA HIS A 128 15.75 22.34 13.45
C HIS A 128 16.79 22.49 12.34
N HIS A 129 16.72 21.66 11.31
CA HIS A 129 17.68 21.66 10.21
C HIS A 129 17.16 22.37 8.94
N GLY A 130 16.00 23.03 9.00
CA GLY A 130 15.40 23.69 7.83
C GLY A 130 15.03 22.71 6.71
N LYS A 131 14.78 21.43 7.04
CA LYS A 131 14.38 20.40 6.08
C LYS A 131 13.03 19.84 6.47
N LEU A 132 12.23 19.47 5.47
CA LEU A 132 10.98 18.77 5.72
C LEU A 132 11.26 17.43 6.39
N ILE A 133 10.46 17.09 7.40
CA ILE A 133 10.43 15.77 8.05
C ILE A 133 9.05 15.17 7.81
N HIS A 134 9.00 13.97 7.26
CA HIS A 134 7.77 13.21 7.06
C HIS A 134 7.94 11.84 7.68
N GLY A 135 7.05 11.46 8.57
CA GLY A 135 7.12 10.20 9.31
C GLY A 135 5.75 9.60 9.57
N GLN A 136 5.75 8.33 9.92
CA GLN A 136 4.55 7.58 10.28
C GLN A 136 4.86 6.54 11.34
N ASN A 137 3.99 6.42 12.34
CA ASN A 137 3.84 5.21 13.14
C ASN A 137 2.80 4.32 12.46
N TRP A 138 3.17 3.07 12.20
CA TRP A 138 2.26 2.08 11.67
C TRP A 138 1.96 1.05 12.77
N ASP A 139 0.77 1.17 13.36
CA ASP A 139 0.31 0.29 14.41
C ASP A 139 -0.52 -0.83 13.77
N TRP A 140 0.07 -2.00 13.67
CA TRP A 140 -0.49 -3.16 13.01
C TRP A 140 -0.18 -4.43 13.80
N ARG A 141 -0.50 -5.57 13.26
CA ARG A 141 -0.21 -6.87 13.84
C ARG A 141 1.28 -7.06 14.05
N ALA A 142 1.68 -7.50 15.23
CA ALA A 142 3.10 -7.66 15.60
C ALA A 142 3.84 -8.64 14.66
N GLU A 143 3.15 -9.68 14.19
CA GLU A 143 3.68 -10.70 13.27
C GLU A 143 4.15 -10.10 11.93
N CYS A 144 3.52 -9.00 11.49
CA CYS A 144 3.90 -8.32 10.26
C CYS A 144 5.27 -7.64 10.32
N ALA A 145 5.84 -7.42 11.52
CA ALA A 145 7.20 -6.93 11.64
C ALA A 145 8.22 -7.92 11.06
N GLU A 146 7.98 -9.23 11.21
CA GLU A 146 8.87 -10.27 10.68
C GLU A 146 8.73 -10.47 9.17
N SER A 147 7.60 -10.11 8.59
CA SER A 147 7.35 -10.19 7.15
C SER A 147 7.69 -8.89 6.41
N SER A 148 7.93 -7.78 7.09
CA SER A 148 8.18 -6.47 6.47
C SER A 148 9.60 -6.31 5.92
N VAL A 149 9.71 -5.56 4.82
CA VAL A 149 10.97 -5.25 4.11
C VAL A 149 10.99 -3.80 3.62
N LEU A 150 12.19 -3.30 3.35
CA LEU A 150 12.41 -2.12 2.53
C LEU A 150 12.72 -2.56 1.10
N VAL A 151 12.00 -2.03 0.11
CA VAL A 151 12.24 -2.31 -1.30
C VAL A 151 12.71 -1.05 -1.99
N LYS A 152 13.92 -1.11 -2.55
CA LYS A 152 14.50 -0.06 -3.39
C LYS A 152 14.42 -0.50 -4.84
N ILE A 153 13.67 0.25 -5.62
CA ILE A 153 13.36 -0.03 -7.01
C ILE A 153 14.11 0.95 -7.89
N LYS A 154 15.09 0.46 -8.62
CA LYS A 154 15.70 1.20 -9.71
C LYS A 154 14.84 1.07 -10.95
N ARG A 155 14.33 2.21 -11.44
CA ARG A 155 13.45 2.24 -12.61
C ARG A 155 14.23 2.70 -13.84
N GLU A 156 13.94 2.10 -14.99
CA GLU A 156 14.49 2.54 -16.28
C GLU A 156 13.91 3.90 -16.70
N GLN A 157 12.68 4.18 -16.31
CA GLN A 157 11.99 5.44 -16.58
C GLN A 157 11.34 5.97 -15.31
N GLY A 158 11.46 7.29 -15.09
CA GLY A 158 10.94 7.95 -13.90
C GLY A 158 11.86 7.85 -12.68
N PRO A 159 11.40 8.29 -11.51
CA PRO A 159 12.20 8.28 -10.30
C PRO A 159 12.36 6.88 -9.71
N ASP A 160 13.52 6.62 -9.09
CA ASP A 160 13.70 5.45 -8.23
C ASP A 160 12.77 5.54 -7.02
N VAL A 161 12.30 4.39 -6.53
CA VAL A 161 11.37 4.31 -5.39
C VAL A 161 12.01 3.55 -4.24
N LEU A 162 11.85 4.07 -3.03
CA LEU A 162 12.12 3.36 -1.79
C LEU A 162 10.81 3.23 -1.01
N THR A 163 10.35 2.01 -0.75
CA THR A 163 9.09 1.77 -0.05
C THR A 163 9.27 0.74 1.06
N PHE A 164 8.56 0.96 2.17
CA PHE A 164 8.42 0.00 3.26
C PHE A 164 7.12 -0.78 3.04
N VAL A 165 7.20 -2.10 3.01
CA VAL A 165 6.06 -2.98 2.72
C VAL A 165 6.15 -4.30 3.47
N GLU A 166 5.03 -4.98 3.61
CA GLU A 166 5.02 -6.42 3.88
C GLU A 166 5.47 -7.17 2.62
N ALA A 167 6.34 -8.16 2.78
CA ALA A 167 6.95 -8.86 1.65
C ALA A 167 5.91 -9.49 0.71
N GLY A 168 6.10 -9.30 -0.58
CA GLY A 168 5.12 -9.57 -1.63
C GLY A 168 4.28 -8.36 -2.04
N GLY A 169 4.23 -7.30 -1.21
CA GLY A 169 3.59 -6.05 -1.54
C GLY A 169 4.45 -5.18 -2.46
N LEU A 170 3.83 -4.45 -3.39
CA LEU A 170 4.51 -3.55 -4.33
C LEU A 170 4.66 -2.12 -3.82
N GLY A 171 3.85 -1.71 -2.85
CA GLY A 171 3.93 -0.37 -2.31
C GLY A 171 3.12 -0.21 -1.02
N ARG A 172 3.58 0.72 -0.16
CA ARG A 172 2.87 1.16 1.04
C ARG A 172 3.26 2.59 1.37
N SER A 173 4.13 2.81 2.35
CA SER A 173 4.72 4.11 2.67
C SER A 173 6.11 4.20 2.10
N GLY A 174 6.52 5.38 1.64
CA GLY A 174 7.84 5.49 1.03
C GLY A 174 8.14 6.86 0.45
N MET A 175 9.24 6.89 -0.31
CA MET A 175 9.70 8.08 -1.00
C MET A 175 10.31 7.73 -2.37
N ASN A 176 10.50 8.74 -3.21
CA ASN A 176 11.17 8.58 -4.49
C ASN A 176 12.36 9.53 -4.66
N SER A 177 13.17 9.28 -5.67
CA SER A 177 14.37 10.09 -5.95
C SER A 177 14.05 11.49 -6.47
N ALA A 178 12.83 11.78 -6.91
CA ALA A 178 12.37 13.13 -7.24
C ALA A 178 12.06 13.96 -5.96
N GLY A 179 12.03 13.34 -4.78
CA GLY A 179 11.78 13.99 -3.50
C GLY A 179 10.34 13.98 -3.04
N ILE A 180 9.49 13.14 -3.64
CA ILE A 180 8.10 12.92 -3.20
C ILE A 180 8.07 11.79 -2.18
N ALA A 181 7.33 12.00 -1.08
CA ALA A 181 7.07 10.98 -0.08
C ALA A 181 5.56 10.83 0.16
N ILE A 182 5.15 9.60 0.55
CA ILE A 182 3.77 9.27 0.89
C ILE A 182 3.71 8.41 2.14
N THR A 183 2.77 8.73 3.04
CA THR A 183 2.29 7.85 4.11
C THR A 183 0.78 7.74 4.04
N ALA A 184 0.19 6.77 4.75
CA ALA A 184 -1.26 6.62 4.72
C ALA A 184 -1.78 6.00 6.01
N ASN A 185 -2.88 6.54 6.50
CA ASN A 185 -3.58 6.09 7.69
C ASN A 185 -4.96 5.53 7.33
N TYR A 186 -5.48 4.70 8.22
CA TYR A 186 -6.82 4.15 8.07
C TYR A 186 -7.87 5.26 8.24
N LEU A 187 -8.85 5.27 7.34
CA LEU A 187 -10.09 6.03 7.48
C LEU A 187 -11.28 5.12 7.19
N ARG A 188 -12.45 5.55 7.57
CA ARG A 188 -13.70 4.85 7.35
C ARG A 188 -14.83 5.82 7.03
N CYS A 189 -15.67 5.44 6.05
CA CYS A 189 -16.94 6.12 5.82
C CYS A 189 -18.03 5.08 5.50
N GLU A 190 -19.29 5.53 5.46
CA GLU A 190 -20.44 4.66 5.18
C GLU A 190 -20.46 4.11 3.74
N ARG A 191 -19.72 4.74 2.83
CA ARG A 191 -19.63 4.32 1.41
C ARG A 191 -18.55 3.28 1.13
N ASP A 192 -17.76 2.92 2.15
CA ASP A 192 -16.68 1.94 1.99
C ASP A 192 -17.22 0.59 1.51
N TYR A 193 -16.51 0.02 0.54
CA TYR A 193 -16.77 -1.30 -0.04
C TYR A 193 -18.11 -1.46 -0.78
N GLN A 194 -18.78 -0.36 -1.13
CA GLN A 194 -19.96 -0.39 -2.01
C GLN A 194 -19.59 -0.54 -3.48
N GLN A 195 -18.34 -0.28 -3.83
CA GLN A 195 -17.75 -0.47 -5.16
C GLN A 195 -16.36 -1.10 -5.03
N LEU A 196 -15.90 -1.73 -6.11
CA LEU A 196 -14.53 -2.16 -6.24
C LEU A 196 -13.70 -1.05 -6.91
N GLY A 197 -12.50 -0.85 -6.41
CA GLY A 197 -11.54 0.11 -6.95
C GLY A 197 -10.11 -0.45 -6.88
N VAL A 198 -9.16 0.37 -7.31
CA VAL A 198 -7.75 0.00 -7.29
C VAL A 198 -7.28 -0.18 -5.84
N PRO A 199 -6.56 -1.25 -5.52
CA PRO A 199 -6.00 -1.45 -4.19
C PRO A 199 -5.18 -0.24 -3.72
N LEU A 200 -5.42 0.20 -2.48
CA LEU A 200 -4.78 1.38 -1.90
C LEU A 200 -3.24 1.33 -1.94
N SER A 201 -2.67 0.13 -1.79
CA SER A 201 -1.23 -0.11 -1.89
C SER A 201 -0.68 0.30 -3.25
N LEU A 202 -1.40 0.01 -4.34
CA LEU A 202 -0.98 0.27 -5.71
C LEU A 202 -1.20 1.74 -6.10
N ILE A 203 -2.20 2.40 -5.55
CA ILE A 203 -2.37 3.86 -5.68
C ILE A 203 -1.14 4.57 -5.10
N ARG A 204 -0.69 4.17 -3.91
CA ARG A 204 0.51 4.72 -3.26
C ARG A 204 1.78 4.42 -4.06
N ARG A 205 1.91 3.20 -4.58
CA ARG A 205 3.02 2.87 -5.48
C ARG A 205 3.01 3.76 -6.73
N LYS A 206 1.86 3.95 -7.37
CA LYS A 206 1.73 4.80 -8.56
C LYS A 206 2.04 6.27 -8.28
N ALA A 207 1.67 6.77 -7.11
CA ALA A 207 2.02 8.13 -6.68
C ALA A 207 3.54 8.30 -6.51
N LEU A 208 4.23 7.29 -5.93
CA LEU A 208 5.69 7.28 -5.80
C LEU A 208 6.43 7.14 -7.14
N GLU A 209 5.79 6.70 -8.19
CA GLU A 209 6.37 6.60 -9.53
C GLU A 209 6.34 7.94 -10.31
N GLN A 210 5.71 8.95 -9.74
CA GLN A 210 5.58 10.24 -10.42
C GLN A 210 6.81 11.12 -10.22
N GLN A 211 7.21 11.81 -11.31
CA GLN A 211 8.30 12.80 -11.31
C GLN A 211 7.87 14.11 -10.66
N HIS A 212 6.59 14.46 -10.76
CA HIS A 212 6.04 15.74 -10.32
C HIS A 212 4.92 15.55 -9.30
N MET A 213 4.93 16.37 -8.25
CA MET A 213 3.93 16.35 -7.18
C MET A 213 2.50 16.45 -7.69
N ALA A 214 2.24 17.31 -8.67
CA ALA A 214 0.91 17.47 -9.26
C ALA A 214 0.35 16.15 -9.85
N LEU A 215 1.23 15.33 -10.45
CA LEU A 215 0.84 14.02 -10.98
C LEU A 215 0.61 13.01 -9.85
N ALA A 216 1.43 13.03 -8.79
CA ALA A 216 1.21 12.19 -7.61
C ALA A 216 -0.12 12.53 -6.92
N MET A 217 -0.42 13.82 -6.75
CA MET A 217 -1.71 14.30 -6.23
C MET A 217 -2.87 13.84 -7.11
N LYS A 218 -2.75 13.95 -8.44
CA LYS A 218 -3.77 13.48 -9.38
C LYS A 218 -4.03 11.99 -9.19
N VAL A 219 -3.00 11.16 -9.11
CA VAL A 219 -3.13 9.71 -8.88
C VAL A 219 -3.94 9.45 -7.60
N VAL A 220 -3.60 10.10 -6.49
CA VAL A 220 -4.31 9.92 -5.22
C VAL A 220 -5.76 10.40 -5.29
N ALA A 221 -5.99 11.58 -5.86
CA ALA A 221 -7.31 12.22 -5.88
C ALA A 221 -8.31 11.52 -6.81
N THR A 222 -7.85 11.06 -7.98
CA THR A 222 -8.77 10.64 -9.06
C THR A 222 -8.88 9.13 -9.28
N THR A 223 -7.98 8.32 -8.69
CA THR A 223 -8.07 6.86 -8.86
C THR A 223 -9.24 6.30 -8.05
N PRO A 224 -10.17 5.55 -8.66
CA PRO A 224 -11.27 4.90 -7.95
C PRO A 224 -10.77 3.96 -6.87
N LYS A 225 -11.38 4.01 -5.69
CA LYS A 225 -11.02 3.24 -4.50
C LYS A 225 -12.19 2.38 -4.04
N SER A 226 -11.89 1.27 -3.38
CA SER A 226 -12.92 0.47 -2.70
C SER A 226 -13.30 1.03 -1.34
N CYS A 227 -12.38 1.74 -0.71
CA CYS A 227 -12.54 2.22 0.67
C CYS A 227 -11.79 3.53 0.93
N SER A 228 -12.17 4.15 2.04
CA SER A 228 -11.54 5.37 2.54
C SER A 228 -10.09 5.15 2.96
N ASN A 229 -9.30 6.18 2.82
CA ASN A 229 -7.91 6.19 3.29
C ASN A 229 -7.41 7.64 3.41
N ASN A 230 -6.68 7.94 4.45
CA ASN A 230 -5.88 9.15 4.56
C ASN A 230 -4.54 8.91 3.85
N MET A 231 -4.11 9.85 3.00
CA MET A 231 -2.83 9.79 2.30
C MET A 231 -2.13 11.14 2.36
N ILE A 232 -1.05 11.20 3.15
CA ILE A 232 -0.22 12.40 3.25
C ILE A 232 0.86 12.33 2.18
N LEU A 233 0.92 13.35 1.33
CA LEU A 233 1.97 13.57 0.35
C LEU A 233 2.85 14.74 0.77
N SER A 234 4.15 14.63 0.55
CA SER A 234 5.09 15.74 0.75
C SER A 234 6.20 15.77 -0.29
N THR A 235 6.86 16.93 -0.43
CA THR A 235 8.05 17.09 -1.26
C THR A 235 9.23 17.63 -0.48
N LYS A 236 10.44 17.30 -0.90
CA LYS A 236 11.68 17.80 -0.31
C LYS A 236 11.80 19.34 -0.35
N GLU A 237 11.04 20.01 -1.23
CA GLU A 237 10.97 21.45 -1.37
C GLU A 237 10.13 22.14 -0.27
N GLY A 238 9.51 21.37 0.61
CA GLY A 238 8.76 21.91 1.75
C GLY A 238 7.26 22.03 1.53
N PHE A 239 6.68 21.37 0.54
CA PHE A 239 5.22 21.27 0.36
C PHE A 239 4.70 20.00 0.98
N ALA A 240 3.53 20.06 1.64
CA ALA A 240 2.79 18.91 2.12
C ALA A 240 1.28 19.13 1.96
N ILE A 241 0.57 18.04 1.74
CA ILE A 241 -0.89 17.99 1.63
C ILE A 241 -1.38 16.62 2.13
N ASP A 242 -2.48 16.63 2.82
CA ASP A 242 -3.19 15.43 3.22
C ASP A 242 -4.46 15.27 2.39
N PHE A 243 -4.69 14.05 1.92
CA PHE A 243 -5.92 13.63 1.24
C PHE A 243 -6.70 12.70 2.14
N GLU A 244 -7.82 13.15 2.67
CA GLU A 244 -8.84 12.28 3.23
C GLU A 244 -9.72 11.77 2.08
N CYS A 245 -9.43 10.56 1.62
CA CYS A 245 -10.14 9.96 0.50
C CYS A 245 -11.31 9.12 0.99
N ALA A 246 -12.50 9.35 0.45
CA ALA A 246 -13.59 8.39 0.37
C ALA A 246 -13.48 7.61 -0.98
N PRO A 247 -14.28 6.56 -1.22
CA PRO A 247 -14.21 5.80 -2.46
C PRO A 247 -14.35 6.63 -3.74
N ASP A 248 -15.15 7.67 -3.69
CA ASP A 248 -15.60 8.51 -4.82
C ASP A 248 -15.26 10.01 -4.68
N GLU A 249 -14.71 10.41 -3.53
CA GLU A 249 -14.37 11.79 -3.23
C GLU A 249 -13.02 11.90 -2.53
N SER A 250 -12.41 13.06 -2.61
CA SER A 250 -11.17 13.37 -1.89
C SER A 250 -11.22 14.77 -1.31
N PHE A 251 -10.97 14.87 -0.02
CA PHE A 251 -10.88 16.13 0.71
C PHE A 251 -9.41 16.43 0.98
N THR A 252 -9.05 17.71 1.09
CA THR A 252 -7.65 18.10 1.28
C THR A 252 -7.47 18.93 2.54
N LEU A 253 -6.43 18.57 3.31
CA LEU A 253 -5.98 19.33 4.46
C LEU A 253 -4.56 19.84 4.20
N TYR A 254 -4.27 21.01 4.73
CA TYR A 254 -2.97 21.65 4.56
C TYR A 254 -2.32 21.88 5.92
N PRO A 255 -0.97 21.95 5.97
CA PRO A 255 -0.26 22.23 7.20
C PRO A 255 -0.73 23.53 7.87
N GLN A 256 -0.90 23.46 9.19
CA GLN A 256 -1.20 24.63 10.02
C GLN A 256 0.02 24.94 10.89
N ASN A 257 0.51 26.17 10.85
CA ASN A 257 1.72 26.59 11.59
C ASN A 257 2.92 25.66 11.33
N GLY A 258 3.10 25.20 10.07
CA GLY A 258 4.20 24.34 9.66
C GLY A 258 4.10 22.88 10.12
N LEU A 259 2.92 22.41 10.56
CA LEU A 259 2.64 21.03 10.97
C LEU A 259 1.42 20.48 10.24
N LEU A 260 1.48 19.22 9.84
CA LEU A 260 0.37 18.42 9.33
C LEU A 260 0.39 17.07 10.09
N VAL A 261 -0.70 16.72 10.75
CA VAL A 261 -0.83 15.48 11.55
C VAL A 261 -2.20 14.86 11.29
#